data_e9d3a9086f177dc0e075d14063428e22
#
_entry.id   e9d3a9086f177dc0e075d14063428e22
#
_cell.length_a   1.000
_cell.length_b   1.000
_cell.length_c   1.000
_cell.angle_alpha   90.00
_cell.angle_beta   90.00
_cell.angle_gamma   90.00
#
_symmetry.space_group_name_H-M   'P 1'
#
loop_
_entity.id
_entity.type
_entity.pdbx_description
1 polymer ?
#
loop_
_entity_poly.entity_id
_entity_poly.type
_entity_poly.pdbx_seq_one_letter_code
_entity_poly.pdbx_strand_id
1 'polypeptide(L)'
;MAKILADRRIQTERGRPQPLVRQRIPWGTWALTLNAVVAYTFLYAPIIILVLFSFNAAKFGAQWQGWTTQWYGDLFSDARLKSAAITSLSIATASTIVATIIGTLAALALEKQGWRGRKAFDTGLYLPVIIPDIVMAVSLLGFFTLAFRGLQAALGLNLAMGMWTVIIAHVAFNISFVTVVVGTSLANFDRRLEEAAADLGASSWRIFWRIKLPLIAPGIVGGALLAFTLSLDDFVVTFFARGPGLNTLTTEVYGRIKKFISPEINAISTLMLLVSSTLVIASLWMQRKQAR
;
A
#
# COMPACT_ATOMS: atom_id res chain seq x y z
N MET A 1 32.08 -46.08 -44.82
CA MET A 1 30.70 -46.23 -45.34
C MET A 1 29.65 -46.15 -44.25
N ALA A 2 29.80 -46.76 -43.06
CA ALA A 2 28.83 -46.74 -41.96
C ALA A 2 28.58 -45.32 -41.34
N LYS A 3 29.62 -44.47 -41.26
CA LYS A 3 29.54 -43.10 -40.68
C LYS A 3 28.71 -42.14 -41.54
N ILE A 4 28.76 -42.31 -42.88
CA ILE A 4 28.02 -41.48 -43.84
C ILE A 4 26.51 -41.85 -43.85
N LEU A 5 26.17 -43.08 -43.57
CA LEU A 5 24.80 -43.56 -43.49
C LEU A 5 24.14 -43.13 -42.14
N ALA A 6 24.93 -43.03 -41.07
CA ALA A 6 24.44 -42.48 -39.76
C ALA A 6 24.13 -41.00 -39.84
N ASP A 7 25.00 -40.18 -40.49
CA ASP A 7 24.78 -38.72 -40.63
C ASP A 7 23.56 -38.41 -41.52
N ARG A 8 23.27 -39.19 -42.54
CA ARG A 8 22.07 -39.02 -43.37
C ARG A 8 20.77 -39.34 -42.60
N ARG A 9 20.78 -40.30 -41.64
CA ARG A 9 19.62 -40.56 -40.81
C ARG A 9 19.32 -39.40 -39.81
N ILE A 10 20.34 -38.77 -39.25
CA ILE A 10 20.17 -37.65 -38.34
C ILE A 10 19.64 -36.40 -39.07
N GLN A 11 20.00 -36.18 -40.33
CA GLN A 11 19.49 -35.06 -41.13
C GLN A 11 18.04 -35.28 -41.60
N THR A 12 17.61 -36.51 -41.86
CA THR A 12 16.21 -36.79 -42.23
C THR A 12 15.24 -36.72 -41.04
N GLU A 13 15.71 -36.91 -39.83
CA GLU A 13 14.85 -36.72 -38.64
C GLU A 13 14.67 -35.26 -38.22
N ARG A 14 15.61 -34.34 -38.55
CA ARG A 14 15.48 -32.92 -38.30
C ARG A 14 14.46 -32.20 -39.20
N GLY A 15 14.03 -32.82 -40.29
CA GLY A 15 13.09 -32.20 -41.24
C GLY A 15 11.63 -32.62 -41.07
N ARG A 16 11.29 -33.46 -40.08
CA ARG A 16 9.88 -33.77 -39.83
C ARG A 16 9.24 -32.58 -39.12
N PRO A 17 8.21 -31.94 -39.73
CA PRO A 17 7.44 -30.89 -39.02
C PRO A 17 6.86 -31.54 -37.75
N GLN A 18 7.25 -31.02 -36.61
CA GLN A 18 6.64 -31.43 -35.36
C GLN A 18 5.14 -31.20 -35.49
N PRO A 19 4.29 -32.19 -35.18
CA PRO A 19 2.86 -31.97 -35.21
C PRO A 19 2.55 -30.83 -34.26
N LEU A 20 1.94 -29.76 -34.81
CA LEU A 20 1.41 -28.67 -34.01
C LEU A 20 0.48 -29.32 -32.98
N VAL A 21 0.97 -29.47 -31.76
CA VAL A 21 0.15 -29.95 -30.63
C VAL A 21 -0.93 -28.85 -30.47
N ARG A 22 -2.07 -29.11 -31.07
CA ARG A 22 -3.29 -28.34 -30.88
C ARG A 22 -3.58 -28.44 -29.38
N GLN A 23 -3.15 -27.46 -28.63
CA GLN A 23 -3.45 -27.34 -27.20
C GLN A 23 -4.97 -27.31 -27.09
N ARG A 24 -5.57 -28.47 -26.84
CA ARG A 24 -6.97 -28.53 -26.42
C ARG A 24 -7.01 -27.80 -25.11
N ILE A 25 -7.63 -26.61 -25.11
CA ILE A 25 -7.86 -25.88 -23.88
C ILE A 25 -8.64 -26.83 -22.96
N PRO A 26 -8.05 -27.33 -21.88
CA PRO A 26 -8.69 -28.33 -21.04
C PRO A 26 -9.94 -27.71 -20.40
N TRP A 27 -11.01 -28.51 -20.27
CA TRP A 27 -12.26 -28.05 -19.62
C TRP A 27 -12.03 -27.38 -18.27
N GLY A 28 -10.99 -27.79 -17.53
CA GLY A 28 -10.55 -27.15 -16.30
C GLY A 28 -10.18 -25.68 -16.46
N THR A 29 -9.58 -25.28 -17.60
CA THR A 29 -9.23 -23.88 -17.86
C THR A 29 -10.48 -23.02 -18.05
N TRP A 30 -11.49 -23.53 -18.74
CA TRP A 30 -12.77 -22.83 -18.87
C TRP A 30 -13.49 -22.69 -17.55
N ALA A 31 -13.51 -23.72 -16.72
CA ALA A 31 -14.11 -23.67 -15.38
C ALA A 31 -13.40 -22.66 -14.49
N LEU A 32 -12.05 -22.62 -14.52
CA LEU A 32 -11.26 -21.62 -13.78
C LEU A 32 -11.50 -20.20 -14.28
N THR A 33 -11.57 -20.01 -15.61
CA THR A 33 -11.86 -18.69 -16.20
C THR A 33 -13.26 -18.21 -15.82
N LEU A 34 -14.27 -19.09 -15.90
CA LEU A 34 -15.63 -18.75 -15.49
C LEU A 34 -15.69 -18.38 -14.00
N ASN A 35 -15.06 -19.19 -13.15
CA ASN A 35 -14.96 -18.89 -11.72
C ASN A 35 -14.29 -17.53 -11.46
N ALA A 36 -13.18 -17.23 -12.15
CA ALA A 36 -12.50 -15.95 -12.06
C ALA A 36 -13.40 -14.78 -12.49
N VAL A 37 -14.11 -14.91 -13.62
CA VAL A 37 -15.04 -13.90 -14.11
C VAL A 37 -16.16 -13.65 -13.10
N VAL A 38 -16.77 -14.71 -12.56
CA VAL A 38 -17.83 -14.60 -11.54
C VAL A 38 -17.29 -13.91 -10.28
N ALA A 39 -16.14 -14.33 -9.79
CA ALA A 39 -15.51 -13.76 -8.59
C ALA A 39 -15.19 -12.26 -8.79
N TYR A 40 -14.57 -11.91 -9.91
CA TYR A 40 -14.27 -10.50 -10.21
C TYR A 40 -15.53 -9.66 -10.41
N THR A 41 -16.54 -10.19 -11.11
CA THR A 41 -17.82 -9.48 -11.27
C THR A 41 -18.47 -9.23 -9.92
N PHE A 42 -18.54 -10.24 -9.06
CA PHE A 42 -19.09 -10.11 -7.71
C PHE A 42 -18.32 -9.07 -6.87
N LEU A 43 -17.00 -9.04 -6.98
CA LEU A 43 -16.14 -8.12 -6.25
C LEU A 43 -16.25 -6.68 -6.74
N TYR A 44 -16.25 -6.48 -8.06
CA TYR A 44 -16.21 -5.13 -8.66
C TYR A 44 -17.59 -4.52 -8.94
N ALA A 45 -18.65 -5.32 -9.08
CA ALA A 45 -19.99 -4.81 -9.34
C ALA A 45 -20.47 -3.79 -8.29
N PRO A 46 -20.33 -4.00 -6.97
CA PRO A 46 -20.70 -3.00 -5.97
C PRO A 46 -19.94 -1.68 -6.13
N ILE A 47 -18.65 -1.75 -6.48
CA ILE A 47 -17.80 -0.56 -6.70
C ILE A 47 -18.29 0.22 -7.94
N ILE A 48 -18.59 -0.49 -9.02
CA ILE A 48 -19.12 0.13 -10.24
C ILE A 48 -20.48 0.78 -9.95
N ILE A 49 -21.36 0.09 -9.21
CA ILE A 49 -22.65 0.63 -8.79
C ILE A 49 -22.46 1.90 -7.95
N LEU A 50 -21.55 1.89 -6.97
CA LEU A 50 -21.23 3.07 -6.16
C LEU A 50 -20.80 4.25 -7.04
N VAL A 51 -19.88 4.01 -7.99
CA VAL A 51 -19.41 5.04 -8.93
C VAL A 51 -20.56 5.56 -9.80
N LEU A 52 -21.40 4.69 -10.33
CA LEU A 52 -22.57 5.11 -11.12
C LEU A 52 -23.55 5.94 -10.28
N PHE A 53 -23.86 5.48 -9.07
CA PHE A 53 -24.79 6.18 -8.17
C PHE A 53 -24.23 7.49 -7.61
N SER A 54 -22.93 7.74 -7.73
CA SER A 54 -22.34 9.05 -7.41
C SER A 54 -22.81 10.16 -8.36
N PHE A 55 -23.33 9.79 -9.55
CA PHE A 55 -23.91 10.70 -10.52
C PHE A 55 -25.45 10.70 -10.52
N ASN A 56 -26.09 9.99 -9.60
CA ASN A 56 -27.55 9.93 -9.54
C ASN A 56 -28.14 11.20 -8.95
N ALA A 57 -29.12 11.79 -9.63
CA ALA A 57 -29.80 13.02 -9.20
C ALA A 57 -30.73 12.83 -7.98
N ALA A 58 -31.07 11.59 -7.60
CA ALA A 58 -31.91 11.31 -6.44
C ALA A 58 -31.20 11.72 -5.14
N LYS A 59 -31.90 12.44 -4.24
CA LYS A 59 -31.39 12.77 -2.89
C LYS A 59 -31.41 11.61 -1.92
N PHE A 60 -32.34 10.68 -2.11
CA PHE A 60 -32.56 9.54 -1.23
C PHE A 60 -32.97 8.31 -2.02
N GLY A 61 -32.59 7.12 -1.50
CA GLY A 61 -33.00 5.84 -2.06
C GLY A 61 -32.14 5.32 -3.21
N ALA A 62 -32.48 4.10 -3.66
CA ALA A 62 -31.77 3.38 -4.70
C ALA A 62 -32.36 3.59 -6.11
N GLN A 63 -33.32 4.52 -6.28
CA GLN A 63 -33.95 4.78 -7.58
C GLN A 63 -33.09 5.74 -8.40
N TRP A 64 -32.89 5.40 -9.69
CA TRP A 64 -32.19 6.26 -10.62
C TRP A 64 -33.12 7.39 -11.11
N GLN A 65 -32.76 8.66 -10.86
CA GLN A 65 -33.54 9.84 -11.26
C GLN A 65 -32.85 10.73 -12.31
N GLY A 66 -31.76 10.25 -12.89
CA GLY A 66 -31.02 10.98 -13.93
C GLY A 66 -29.58 11.29 -13.52
N TRP A 67 -28.83 11.89 -14.45
CA TRP A 67 -27.43 12.23 -14.27
C TRP A 67 -27.26 13.61 -13.64
N THR A 68 -26.40 13.73 -12.64
CA THR A 68 -25.99 15.00 -12.05
C THR A 68 -24.52 14.95 -11.59
N THR A 69 -23.84 16.09 -11.59
CA THR A 69 -22.53 16.29 -10.98
C THR A 69 -22.62 17.19 -9.74
N GLN A 70 -23.84 17.56 -9.33
CA GLN A 70 -24.08 18.50 -8.23
C GLN A 70 -23.39 18.08 -6.94
N TRP A 71 -23.42 16.78 -6.62
CA TRP A 71 -22.81 16.25 -5.39
C TRP A 71 -21.32 16.54 -5.28
N TYR A 72 -20.60 16.56 -6.40
CA TYR A 72 -19.19 16.94 -6.42
C TYR A 72 -18.99 18.42 -6.10
N GLY A 73 -19.88 19.29 -6.58
CA GLY A 73 -19.89 20.71 -6.20
C GLY A 73 -20.18 20.93 -4.72
N ASP A 74 -21.17 20.21 -4.17
CA ASP A 74 -21.56 20.28 -2.77
C ASP A 74 -20.43 19.79 -1.85
N LEU A 75 -19.69 18.74 -2.23
CA LEU A 75 -18.51 18.27 -1.50
C LEU A 75 -17.45 19.35 -1.35
N PHE A 76 -17.19 20.12 -2.42
CA PHE A 76 -16.20 21.19 -2.37
C PHE A 76 -16.68 22.42 -1.59
N SER A 77 -17.96 22.55 -1.25
CA SER A 77 -18.49 23.61 -0.39
C SER A 77 -18.58 23.22 1.09
N ASP A 78 -18.55 21.92 1.41
CA ASP A 78 -18.67 21.42 2.78
C ASP A 78 -17.40 21.65 3.61
N ALA A 79 -17.50 22.57 4.58
CA ALA A 79 -16.38 22.92 5.46
C ALA A 79 -15.88 21.76 6.33
N ARG A 80 -16.78 20.84 6.73
CA ARG A 80 -16.40 19.67 7.56
C ARG A 80 -15.59 18.68 6.75
N LEU A 81 -16.01 18.41 5.51
CA LEU A 81 -15.28 17.53 4.59
C LEU A 81 -13.91 18.11 4.22
N LYS A 82 -13.83 19.40 3.96
CA LYS A 82 -12.56 20.08 3.73
C LYS A 82 -11.61 19.94 4.91
N SER A 83 -12.10 20.22 6.13
CA SER A 83 -11.31 20.06 7.35
C SER A 83 -10.85 18.62 7.53
N ALA A 84 -11.74 17.65 7.34
CA ALA A 84 -11.42 16.21 7.44
C ALA A 84 -10.39 15.78 6.36
N ALA A 85 -10.50 16.29 5.14
CA ALA A 85 -9.53 16.02 4.07
C ALA A 85 -8.16 16.59 4.40
N ILE A 86 -8.07 17.84 4.88
CA ILE A 86 -6.81 18.46 5.31
C ILE A 86 -6.19 17.66 6.46
N THR A 87 -6.99 17.23 7.43
CA THR A 87 -6.54 16.38 8.56
C THR A 87 -5.97 15.05 8.04
N SER A 88 -6.70 14.36 7.16
CA SER A 88 -6.22 13.12 6.55
C SER A 88 -4.90 13.30 5.79
N LEU A 89 -4.80 14.33 4.95
CA LEU A 89 -3.58 14.64 4.21
C LEU A 89 -2.40 14.97 5.13
N SER A 90 -2.65 15.73 6.19
CA SER A 90 -1.62 16.07 7.17
C SER A 90 -1.10 14.85 7.91
N ILE A 91 -2.00 13.97 8.37
CA ILE A 91 -1.64 12.71 9.03
C ILE A 91 -0.89 11.80 8.06
N ALA A 92 -1.44 11.59 6.85
CA ALA A 92 -0.82 10.74 5.84
C ALA A 92 0.58 11.23 5.45
N THR A 93 0.74 12.53 5.24
CA THR A 93 2.04 13.12 4.90
C THR A 93 3.05 12.97 6.04
N ALA A 94 2.67 13.36 7.26
CA ALA A 94 3.57 13.32 8.41
C ALA A 94 3.97 11.87 8.74
N SER A 95 3.02 10.94 8.79
CA SER A 95 3.30 9.53 9.06
C SER A 95 4.13 8.89 7.96
N THR A 96 3.87 9.20 6.69
CA THR A 96 4.65 8.69 5.55
C THR A 96 6.10 9.14 5.62
N ILE A 97 6.37 10.41 5.86
CA ILE A 97 7.74 10.91 5.95
C ILE A 97 8.52 10.16 7.03
N VAL A 98 7.95 10.08 8.23
CA VAL A 98 8.61 9.41 9.36
C VAL A 98 8.76 7.91 9.10
N ALA A 99 7.71 7.24 8.64
CA ALA A 99 7.73 5.81 8.33
C ALA A 99 8.71 5.48 7.20
N THR A 100 8.82 6.34 6.19
CA THR A 100 9.76 6.13 5.07
C THR A 100 11.21 6.23 5.54
N ILE A 101 11.53 7.19 6.38
CA ILE A 101 12.88 7.32 6.94
C ILE A 101 13.21 6.08 7.79
N ILE A 102 12.36 5.75 8.77
CA ILE A 102 12.59 4.64 9.70
C ILE A 102 12.57 3.30 8.96
N GLY A 103 11.60 3.08 8.06
CA GLY A 103 11.47 1.84 7.29
C GLY A 103 12.64 1.62 6.33
N THR A 104 13.15 2.70 5.70
CA THR A 104 14.35 2.62 4.86
C THR A 104 15.57 2.25 5.70
N LEU A 105 15.76 2.88 6.86
CA LEU A 105 16.85 2.54 7.79
C LEU A 105 16.74 1.10 8.30
N ALA A 106 15.53 0.63 8.60
CA ALA A 106 15.25 -0.73 9.00
C ALA A 106 15.60 -1.73 7.88
N ALA A 107 15.23 -1.45 6.63
CA ALA A 107 15.58 -2.27 5.47
C ALA A 107 17.10 -2.36 5.27
N LEU A 108 17.82 -1.22 5.38
CA LEU A 108 19.27 -1.17 5.31
C LEU A 108 19.95 -1.94 6.47
N ALA A 109 19.36 -1.89 7.66
CA ALA A 109 19.86 -2.67 8.80
C ALA A 109 19.68 -4.18 8.59
N LEU A 110 18.54 -4.59 8.01
CA LEU A 110 18.26 -6.00 7.67
C LEU A 110 19.12 -6.53 6.52
N GLU A 111 19.59 -5.66 5.64
CA GLU A 111 20.53 -6.05 4.57
C GLU A 111 21.84 -6.57 5.13
N LYS A 112 22.33 -5.98 6.24
CA LYS A 112 23.54 -6.44 6.92
C LYS A 112 23.29 -7.79 7.58
N GLN A 113 24.09 -8.81 7.17
CA GLN A 113 24.00 -10.15 7.74
C GLN A 113 24.83 -10.28 9.04
N GLY A 114 24.46 -11.24 9.89
CA GLY A 114 25.30 -11.71 10.98
C GLY A 114 25.22 -10.94 12.31
N TRP A 115 24.35 -9.92 12.46
CA TRP A 115 24.20 -9.27 13.76
C TRP A 115 23.19 -9.99 14.67
N ARG A 116 23.48 -9.97 15.98
CA ARG A 116 22.62 -10.58 16.99
C ARG A 116 21.26 -9.86 17.05
N GLY A 117 20.17 -10.63 17.05
CA GLY A 117 18.81 -10.07 17.09
C GLY A 117 18.17 -9.81 15.74
N ARG A 118 18.88 -9.95 14.61
CA ARG A 118 18.35 -9.74 13.25
C ARG A 118 17.03 -10.47 13.00
N LYS A 119 16.96 -11.76 13.39
CA LYS A 119 15.74 -12.57 13.22
C LYS A 119 14.57 -12.03 14.02
N ALA A 120 14.79 -11.64 15.27
CA ALA A 120 13.74 -11.07 16.12
C ALA A 120 13.27 -9.71 15.59
N PHE A 121 14.20 -8.88 15.12
CA PHE A 121 13.88 -7.58 14.50
C PHE A 121 13.09 -7.75 13.20
N ASP A 122 13.50 -8.67 12.33
CA ASP A 122 12.80 -9.02 11.09
C ASP A 122 11.38 -9.54 11.38
N THR A 123 11.25 -10.51 12.29
CA THR A 123 9.94 -11.02 12.73
C THR A 123 9.07 -9.90 13.29
N GLY A 124 9.63 -9.01 14.13
CA GLY A 124 8.91 -7.88 14.72
C GLY A 124 8.38 -6.91 13.66
N LEU A 125 9.16 -6.66 12.60
CA LEU A 125 8.74 -5.81 11.49
C LEU A 125 7.64 -6.45 10.63
N TYR A 126 7.53 -7.78 10.57
CA TYR A 126 6.44 -8.43 9.86
C TYR A 126 5.13 -8.51 10.67
N LEU A 127 5.18 -8.35 12.00
CA LEU A 127 3.99 -8.45 12.85
C LEU A 127 2.84 -7.52 12.41
N PRO A 128 3.05 -6.21 12.14
CA PRO A 128 1.96 -5.34 11.70
C PRO A 128 1.33 -5.72 10.35
N VAL A 129 2.07 -6.45 9.51
CA VAL A 129 1.55 -6.93 8.20
C VAL A 129 0.65 -8.16 8.36
N ILE A 130 0.86 -8.94 9.41
CA ILE A 130 0.17 -10.21 9.67
C ILE A 130 -1.01 -10.02 10.63
N ILE A 131 -0.86 -9.13 11.60
CA ILE A 131 -1.88 -8.88 12.63
C ILE A 131 -3.09 -8.17 12.01
N PRO A 132 -4.34 -8.62 12.29
CA PRO A 132 -5.54 -7.90 11.86
C PRO A 132 -5.55 -6.45 12.38
N ASP A 133 -5.92 -5.50 11.52
CA ASP A 133 -5.92 -4.06 11.83
C ASP A 133 -6.67 -3.73 13.11
N ILE A 134 -7.80 -4.41 13.38
CA ILE A 134 -8.61 -4.18 14.58
C ILE A 134 -7.84 -4.57 15.85
N VAL A 135 -7.05 -5.64 15.82
CA VAL A 135 -6.24 -6.07 16.98
C VAL A 135 -5.14 -5.06 17.24
N MET A 136 -4.48 -4.59 16.19
CA MET A 136 -3.45 -3.56 16.28
C MET A 136 -4.04 -2.25 16.81
N ALA A 137 -5.18 -1.82 16.28
CA ALA A 137 -5.84 -0.58 16.71
C ALA A 137 -6.24 -0.59 18.18
N VAL A 138 -6.83 -1.70 18.65
CA VAL A 138 -7.19 -1.86 20.07
C VAL A 138 -5.96 -1.95 20.96
N SER A 139 -4.90 -2.62 20.51
CA SER A 139 -3.63 -2.69 21.24
C SER A 139 -2.97 -1.31 21.37
N LEU A 140 -2.98 -0.51 20.31
CA LEU A 140 -2.48 0.87 20.33
C LEU A 140 -3.31 1.78 21.25
N LEU A 141 -4.64 1.63 21.24
CA LEU A 141 -5.51 2.33 22.19
C LEU A 141 -5.15 2.00 23.64
N GLY A 142 -4.96 0.70 23.94
CA GLY A 142 -4.50 0.24 25.26
C GLY A 142 -3.14 0.80 25.63
N PHE A 143 -2.18 0.74 24.69
CA PHE A 143 -0.84 1.29 24.88
C PHE A 143 -0.87 2.79 25.21
N PHE A 144 -1.55 3.61 24.39
CA PHE A 144 -1.64 5.05 24.65
C PHE A 144 -2.32 5.35 25.98
N THR A 145 -3.40 4.62 26.32
CA THR A 145 -4.10 4.80 27.58
C THR A 145 -3.21 4.52 28.78
N LEU A 146 -2.46 3.42 28.75
CA LEU A 146 -1.55 3.05 29.83
C LEU A 146 -0.34 4.00 29.89
N ALA A 147 0.24 4.36 28.75
CA ALA A 147 1.36 5.27 28.68
C ALA A 147 0.99 6.66 29.22
N PHE A 148 -0.19 7.19 28.86
CA PHE A 148 -0.62 8.51 29.36
C PHE A 148 -0.90 8.50 30.85
N ARG A 149 -1.54 7.45 31.38
CA ARG A 149 -1.73 7.28 32.83
C ARG A 149 -0.38 7.20 33.55
N GLY A 150 0.57 6.44 33.02
CA GLY A 150 1.90 6.33 33.59
C GLY A 150 2.67 7.66 33.60
N LEU A 151 2.62 8.41 32.49
CA LEU A 151 3.25 9.73 32.37
C LEU A 151 2.59 10.77 33.27
N GLN A 152 1.26 10.70 33.41
CA GLN A 152 0.55 11.55 34.36
C GLN A 152 0.95 11.25 35.80
N ALA A 153 1.04 9.98 36.19
CA ALA A 153 1.42 9.60 37.54
C ALA A 153 2.90 9.93 37.85
N ALA A 154 3.81 9.73 36.88
CA ALA A 154 5.24 9.92 37.08
C ALA A 154 5.71 11.38 36.93
N LEU A 155 5.12 12.12 35.96
CA LEU A 155 5.59 13.44 35.53
C LEU A 155 4.51 14.55 35.64
N GLY A 156 3.28 14.22 36.04
CA GLY A 156 2.16 15.15 36.09
C GLY A 156 1.67 15.60 34.69
N LEU A 157 2.11 14.94 33.60
CA LEU A 157 1.76 15.32 32.23
C LEU A 157 0.37 14.83 31.85
N ASN A 158 -0.54 15.74 31.55
CA ASN A 158 -1.89 15.42 31.04
C ASN A 158 -1.84 15.35 29.52
N LEU A 159 -1.59 14.15 28.98
CA LEU A 159 -1.62 13.88 27.55
C LEU A 159 -2.99 13.34 27.15
N ALA A 160 -3.48 13.77 26.00
CA ALA A 160 -4.75 13.30 25.42
C ALA A 160 -4.52 12.74 24.02
N MET A 161 -5.39 11.83 23.59
CA MET A 161 -5.40 11.37 22.21
C MET A 161 -5.75 12.51 21.26
N GLY A 162 -5.18 12.50 20.08
CA GLY A 162 -5.34 13.53 19.07
C GLY A 162 -4.63 13.20 17.78
N MET A 163 -4.30 14.19 16.99
CA MET A 163 -3.63 14.04 15.71
C MET A 163 -2.27 13.31 15.83
N TRP A 164 -1.50 13.62 16.85
CA TRP A 164 -0.18 13.04 17.07
C TRP A 164 -0.24 11.54 17.43
N THR A 165 -1.26 11.07 18.18
CA THR A 165 -1.45 9.64 18.45
C THR A 165 -1.81 8.87 17.18
N VAL A 166 -2.61 9.47 16.30
CA VAL A 166 -2.91 8.88 14.99
C VAL A 166 -1.65 8.82 14.14
N ILE A 167 -0.85 9.90 14.09
CA ILE A 167 0.42 9.90 13.34
C ILE A 167 1.35 8.79 13.84
N ILE A 168 1.55 8.67 15.17
CA ILE A 168 2.41 7.62 15.74
C ILE A 168 1.87 6.22 15.41
N ALA A 169 0.57 6.02 15.51
CA ALA A 169 -0.08 4.76 15.17
C ALA A 169 0.13 4.39 13.69
N HIS A 170 -0.03 5.37 12.79
CA HIS A 170 0.21 5.17 11.35
C HIS A 170 1.69 4.92 11.04
N VAL A 171 2.61 5.60 11.72
CA VAL A 171 4.04 5.31 11.59
C VAL A 171 4.34 3.87 12.01
N ALA A 172 3.74 3.39 13.09
CA ALA A 172 4.03 2.06 13.65
C ALA A 172 3.75 0.93 12.64
N PHE A 173 2.63 0.98 11.90
CA PHE A 173 2.36 -0.05 10.89
C PHE A 173 3.05 0.24 9.55
N ASN A 174 3.15 1.50 9.13
CA ASN A 174 3.74 1.88 7.85
C ASN A 174 5.24 1.59 7.75
N ILE A 175 5.98 1.61 8.87
CA ILE A 175 7.39 1.19 8.91
C ILE A 175 7.56 -0.19 8.28
N SER A 176 6.68 -1.13 8.61
CA SER A 176 6.72 -2.51 8.11
C SER A 176 6.56 -2.56 6.59
N PHE A 177 5.54 -1.89 6.06
CA PHE A 177 5.28 -1.85 4.61
C PHE A 177 6.43 -1.21 3.83
N VAL A 178 6.95 -0.07 4.32
CA VAL A 178 8.12 0.58 3.70
C VAL A 178 9.33 -0.34 3.75
N THR A 179 9.60 -0.98 4.90
CA THR A 179 10.74 -1.90 5.05
C THR A 179 10.69 -3.03 4.06
N VAL A 180 9.52 -3.64 3.84
CA VAL A 180 9.33 -4.73 2.87
C VAL A 180 9.58 -4.25 1.44
N VAL A 181 9.01 -3.11 1.04
CA VAL A 181 9.17 -2.59 -0.32
C VAL A 181 10.62 -2.17 -0.60
N VAL A 182 11.25 -1.44 0.32
CA VAL A 182 12.66 -1.05 0.18
C VAL A 182 13.59 -2.27 0.25
N GLY A 183 13.27 -3.25 1.10
CA GLY A 183 14.00 -4.52 1.20
C GLY A 183 14.02 -5.30 -0.11
N THR A 184 12.89 -5.30 -0.87
CA THR A 184 12.83 -5.89 -2.20
C THR A 184 13.75 -5.17 -3.17
N SER A 185 13.82 -3.84 -3.11
CA SER A 185 14.73 -3.04 -3.95
C SER A 185 16.19 -3.30 -3.62
N LEU A 186 16.52 -3.46 -2.32
CA LEU A 186 17.85 -3.83 -1.86
C LEU A 186 18.23 -5.27 -2.26
N ALA A 187 17.29 -6.20 -2.28
CA ALA A 187 17.53 -7.57 -2.72
C ALA A 187 17.88 -7.66 -4.22
N ASN A 188 17.36 -6.74 -5.03
CA ASN A 188 17.64 -6.64 -6.46
C ASN A 188 18.88 -5.77 -6.78
N PHE A 189 19.51 -5.18 -5.78
CA PHE A 189 20.67 -4.32 -5.95
C PHE A 189 21.94 -5.15 -6.22
N ASP A 190 22.67 -4.82 -7.29
CA ASP A 190 23.94 -5.49 -7.60
C ASP A 190 25.08 -4.97 -6.72
N ARG A 191 25.50 -5.78 -5.74
CA ARG A 191 26.58 -5.45 -4.80
C ARG A 191 27.95 -5.24 -5.47
N ARG A 192 28.15 -5.77 -6.66
CA ARG A 192 29.40 -5.56 -7.43
C ARG A 192 29.67 -4.08 -7.70
N LEU A 193 28.61 -3.26 -7.78
CA LEU A 193 28.76 -1.80 -7.93
C LEU A 193 29.37 -1.16 -6.69
N GLU A 194 29.05 -1.64 -5.47
CA GLU A 194 29.67 -1.18 -4.23
C GLU A 194 31.15 -1.62 -4.15
N GLU A 195 31.42 -2.88 -4.49
CA GLU A 195 32.76 -3.45 -4.50
C GLU A 195 33.67 -2.72 -5.51
N ALA A 196 33.22 -2.54 -6.74
CA ALA A 196 33.99 -1.82 -7.77
C ALA A 196 34.28 -0.36 -7.38
N ALA A 197 33.32 0.32 -6.74
CA ALA A 197 33.53 1.68 -6.23
C ALA A 197 34.52 1.73 -5.07
N ALA A 198 34.48 0.73 -4.19
CA ALA A 198 35.43 0.60 -3.08
C ALA A 198 36.86 0.35 -3.61
N ASP A 199 37.02 -0.51 -4.61
CA ASP A 199 38.31 -0.78 -5.27
C ASP A 199 38.92 0.48 -5.94
N LEU A 200 38.04 1.40 -6.40
CA LEU A 200 38.44 2.72 -6.91
C LEU A 200 38.69 3.76 -5.81
N GLY A 201 38.67 3.36 -4.53
CA GLY A 201 39.00 4.22 -3.38
C GLY A 201 37.81 5.09 -2.92
N ALA A 202 36.58 4.79 -3.30
CA ALA A 202 35.41 5.52 -2.78
C ALA A 202 35.14 5.16 -1.33
N SER A 203 34.90 6.15 -0.47
CA SER A 203 34.47 5.91 0.91
C SER A 203 33.04 5.35 0.97
N SER A 204 32.72 4.57 2.01
CA SER A 204 31.37 4.00 2.23
C SER A 204 30.24 5.05 2.18
N TRP A 205 30.51 6.27 2.69
CA TRP A 205 29.57 7.39 2.61
C TRP A 205 29.29 7.83 1.18
N ARG A 206 30.36 7.90 0.34
CA ARG A 206 30.24 8.27 -1.08
C ARG A 206 29.52 7.19 -1.88
N ILE A 207 29.82 5.91 -1.60
CA ILE A 207 29.13 4.76 -2.20
C ILE A 207 27.65 4.82 -1.87
N PHE A 208 27.28 5.01 -0.59
CA PHE A 208 25.89 5.11 -0.17
C PHE A 208 25.13 6.21 -0.91
N TRP A 209 25.62 7.45 -0.89
CA TRP A 209 24.91 8.60 -1.46
C TRP A 209 24.90 8.67 -2.98
N ARG A 210 25.98 8.20 -3.63
CA ARG A 210 26.12 8.34 -5.10
C ARG A 210 25.76 7.09 -5.88
N ILE A 211 25.74 5.92 -5.24
CA ILE A 211 25.46 4.65 -5.92
C ILE A 211 24.22 3.99 -5.33
N LYS A 212 24.27 3.63 -4.04
CA LYS A 212 23.20 2.84 -3.43
C LYS A 212 21.88 3.59 -3.35
N LEU A 213 21.87 4.75 -2.72
CA LEU A 213 20.65 5.53 -2.50
C LEU A 213 19.93 5.90 -3.82
N PRO A 214 20.59 6.38 -4.88
CA PRO A 214 19.91 6.65 -6.15
C PRO A 214 19.31 5.40 -6.80
N LEU A 215 19.98 4.25 -6.70
CA LEU A 215 19.51 3.00 -7.28
C LEU A 215 18.30 2.40 -6.53
N ILE A 216 18.22 2.57 -5.20
CA ILE A 216 17.08 2.11 -4.41
C ILE A 216 15.99 3.20 -4.28
N ALA A 217 16.25 4.44 -4.69
CA ALA A 217 15.31 5.56 -4.55
C ALA A 217 13.91 5.30 -5.13
N PRO A 218 13.75 4.65 -6.31
CA PRO A 218 12.41 4.30 -6.81
C PRO A 218 11.67 3.36 -5.86
N GLY A 219 12.36 2.44 -5.17
CA GLY A 219 11.76 1.60 -4.13
C GLY A 219 11.37 2.37 -2.88
N ILE A 220 12.20 3.33 -2.46
CA ILE A 220 11.88 4.22 -1.34
C ILE A 220 10.63 5.03 -1.66
N VAL A 221 10.56 5.63 -2.85
CA VAL A 221 9.38 6.40 -3.27
C VAL A 221 8.15 5.49 -3.45
N GLY A 222 8.32 4.28 -4.00
CA GLY A 222 7.25 3.29 -4.08
C GLY A 222 6.71 2.89 -2.71
N GLY A 223 7.60 2.67 -1.73
CA GLY A 223 7.24 2.41 -0.33
C GLY A 223 6.54 3.60 0.33
N ALA A 224 7.02 4.82 0.07
CA ALA A 224 6.41 6.05 0.56
C ALA A 224 4.99 6.25 -0.01
N LEU A 225 4.78 6.04 -1.31
CA LEU A 225 3.46 6.13 -1.93
C LEU A 225 2.50 5.08 -1.38
N LEU A 226 2.98 3.86 -1.14
CA LEU A 226 2.18 2.82 -0.50
C LEU A 226 1.79 3.22 0.92
N ALA A 227 2.75 3.66 1.75
CA ALA A 227 2.50 4.11 3.11
C ALA A 227 1.52 5.30 3.16
N PHE A 228 1.65 6.25 2.22
CA PHE A 228 0.74 7.37 2.10
C PHE A 228 -0.69 6.92 1.79
N THR A 229 -0.84 5.99 0.84
CA THR A 229 -2.15 5.45 0.46
C THR A 229 -2.79 4.71 1.63
N LEU A 230 -2.04 3.82 2.29
CA LEU A 230 -2.53 3.08 3.46
C LEU A 230 -2.94 4.02 4.60
N SER A 231 -2.17 5.08 4.83
CA SER A 231 -2.50 6.08 5.86
C SER A 231 -3.72 6.93 5.49
N LEU A 232 -3.90 7.26 4.20
CA LEU A 232 -5.02 8.08 3.72
C LEU A 232 -6.35 7.34 3.83
N ASP A 233 -6.35 6.04 3.52
CA ASP A 233 -7.55 5.19 3.49
C ASP A 233 -7.84 4.52 4.84
N ASP A 234 -6.95 4.64 5.84
CA ASP A 234 -7.15 4.01 7.12
C ASP A 234 -8.36 4.57 7.85
N PHE A 235 -9.20 3.67 8.29
CA PHE A 235 -10.33 3.96 9.17
C PHE A 235 -10.12 3.35 10.55
N VAL A 236 -9.65 2.10 10.62
CA VAL A 236 -9.69 1.29 11.84
C VAL A 236 -8.72 1.84 12.88
N VAL A 237 -7.46 2.00 12.54
CA VAL A 237 -6.45 2.51 13.47
C VAL A 237 -6.75 3.96 13.86
N THR A 238 -7.12 4.78 12.87
CA THR A 238 -7.54 6.17 13.11
C THR A 238 -8.71 6.26 14.09
N PHE A 239 -9.74 5.43 13.92
CA PHE A 239 -10.95 5.46 14.76
C PHE A 239 -10.63 5.24 16.25
N PHE A 240 -9.69 4.34 16.56
CA PHE A 240 -9.29 4.02 17.93
C PHE A 240 -8.19 4.94 18.49
N ALA A 241 -7.34 5.49 17.63
CA ALA A 241 -6.21 6.35 18.04
C ALA A 241 -6.56 7.85 18.09
N ARG A 242 -7.69 8.27 17.48
CA ARG A 242 -8.11 9.67 17.47
C ARG A 242 -8.66 10.15 18.80
N GLY A 243 -8.43 11.42 19.10
CA GLY A 243 -9.09 12.10 20.20
C GLY A 243 -10.48 12.62 19.84
N PRO A 244 -11.24 13.11 20.84
CA PRO A 244 -12.52 13.78 20.62
C PRO A 244 -12.35 14.97 19.67
N GLY A 245 -13.28 15.10 18.71
CA GLY A 245 -13.30 16.25 17.78
C GLY A 245 -12.37 16.12 16.58
N LEU A 246 -11.43 15.17 16.54
CA LEU A 246 -10.59 14.90 15.38
C LEU A 246 -11.34 14.00 14.39
N ASN A 247 -11.54 14.48 13.18
CA ASN A 247 -12.11 13.70 12.09
C ASN A 247 -11.16 13.66 10.89
N THR A 248 -10.93 12.46 10.39
CA THR A 248 -10.33 12.20 9.07
C THR A 248 -11.43 11.99 8.04
N LEU A 249 -11.07 11.98 6.77
CA LEU A 249 -12.03 11.79 5.68
C LEU A 249 -12.80 10.46 5.83
N THR A 250 -12.09 9.37 6.15
CA THR A 250 -12.66 8.03 6.37
C THR A 250 -13.62 8.00 7.56
N THR A 251 -13.27 8.64 8.67
CA THR A 251 -14.14 8.69 9.87
C THR A 251 -15.34 9.62 9.69
N GLU A 252 -15.22 10.69 8.89
CA GLU A 252 -16.34 11.57 8.53
C GLU A 252 -17.34 10.84 7.62
N VAL A 253 -16.84 10.15 6.58
CA VAL A 253 -17.66 9.30 5.70
C VAL A 253 -18.41 8.25 6.50
N TYR A 254 -17.73 7.54 7.39
CA TYR A 254 -18.35 6.55 8.25
C TYR A 254 -19.45 7.15 9.15
N GLY A 255 -19.19 8.34 9.72
CA GLY A 255 -20.19 9.05 10.52
C GLY A 255 -21.44 9.46 9.74
N ARG A 256 -21.28 9.76 8.44
CA ARG A 256 -22.41 10.07 7.53
C ARG A 256 -23.21 8.83 7.17
N ILE A 257 -22.53 7.73 6.81
CA ILE A 257 -23.17 6.44 6.47
C ILE A 257 -24.08 5.95 7.61
N LYS A 258 -23.67 6.13 8.88
CA LYS A 258 -24.49 5.75 10.03
C LYS A 258 -25.80 6.53 10.17
N LYS A 259 -25.87 7.73 9.63
CA LYS A 259 -27.09 8.56 9.71
C LYS A 259 -28.05 8.24 8.57
N PHE A 260 -27.58 8.25 7.34
CA PHE A 260 -28.31 7.84 6.13
C PHE A 260 -27.34 7.80 4.94
N ILE A 261 -27.63 6.94 3.97
CA ILE A 261 -26.86 6.84 2.74
C ILE A 261 -27.38 7.90 1.78
N SER A 262 -26.54 8.94 1.51
CA SER A 262 -26.81 9.98 0.53
C SER A 262 -25.89 9.82 -0.70
N PRO A 263 -26.27 10.31 -1.89
CA PRO A 263 -25.40 10.29 -3.06
C PRO A 263 -24.08 11.04 -2.88
N GLU A 264 -24.03 12.01 -1.97
CA GLU A 264 -22.77 12.69 -1.56
C GLU A 264 -21.73 11.68 -1.04
N ILE A 265 -22.18 10.64 -0.31
CA ILE A 265 -21.29 9.59 0.20
C ILE A 265 -20.71 8.79 -0.98
N ASN A 266 -21.52 8.49 -1.99
CA ASN A 266 -21.03 7.81 -3.17
C ASN A 266 -20.03 8.68 -3.95
N ALA A 267 -20.28 9.98 -4.05
CA ALA A 267 -19.38 10.92 -4.73
C ALA A 267 -18.03 11.04 -4.00
N ILE A 268 -18.02 11.18 -2.67
CA ILE A 268 -16.78 11.24 -1.89
C ILE A 268 -16.01 9.91 -1.94
N SER A 269 -16.73 8.79 -1.83
CA SER A 269 -16.10 7.45 -1.94
C SER A 269 -15.51 7.22 -3.32
N THR A 270 -16.16 7.71 -4.39
CA THR A 270 -15.63 7.67 -5.75
C THR A 270 -14.35 8.50 -5.89
N LEU A 271 -14.30 9.71 -5.32
CA LEU A 271 -13.09 10.53 -5.32
C LEU A 271 -11.95 9.87 -4.54
N MET A 272 -12.24 9.32 -3.36
CA MET A 272 -11.25 8.57 -2.58
C MET A 272 -10.70 7.39 -3.38
N LEU A 273 -11.59 6.58 -3.97
CA LEU A 273 -11.20 5.45 -4.81
C LEU A 273 -10.29 5.86 -5.97
N LEU A 274 -10.60 6.95 -6.66
CA LEU A 274 -9.80 7.47 -7.77
C LEU A 274 -8.41 7.91 -7.29
N VAL A 275 -8.33 8.65 -6.19
CA VAL A 275 -7.06 9.11 -5.62
C VAL A 275 -6.21 7.91 -5.18
N SER A 276 -6.77 7.00 -4.38
CA SER A 276 -6.04 5.83 -3.88
C SER A 276 -5.59 4.91 -5.01
N SER A 277 -6.47 4.64 -5.99
CA SER A 277 -6.10 3.82 -7.16
C SER A 277 -4.97 4.45 -7.97
N THR A 278 -5.00 5.77 -8.16
CA THR A 278 -3.94 6.49 -8.88
C THR A 278 -2.61 6.39 -8.14
N LEU A 279 -2.61 6.57 -6.81
CA LEU A 279 -1.41 6.46 -5.98
C LEU A 279 -0.83 5.04 -5.99
N VAL A 280 -1.68 4.02 -5.88
CA VAL A 280 -1.26 2.61 -5.95
C VAL A 280 -0.65 2.28 -7.32
N ILE A 281 -1.31 2.71 -8.41
CA ILE A 281 -0.80 2.50 -9.77
C ILE A 281 0.56 3.20 -9.93
N ALA A 282 0.70 4.44 -9.44
CA ALA A 282 1.96 5.17 -9.48
C ALA A 282 3.05 4.46 -8.69
N SER A 283 2.74 3.96 -7.47
CA SER A 283 3.66 3.16 -6.65
C SER A 283 4.14 1.91 -7.38
N LEU A 284 3.22 1.12 -7.94
CA LEU A 284 3.54 -0.09 -8.69
C LEU A 284 4.36 0.20 -9.95
N TRP A 285 4.07 1.30 -10.65
CA TRP A 285 4.82 1.69 -11.84
C TRP A 285 6.26 2.07 -11.50
N MET A 286 6.48 2.76 -10.40
CA MET A 286 7.83 3.11 -9.92
C MET A 286 8.64 1.86 -9.53
N GLN A 287 8.00 0.90 -8.86
CA GLN A 287 8.63 -0.37 -8.50
C GLN A 287 9.02 -1.20 -9.74
N ARG A 288 8.18 -1.23 -10.79
CA ARG A 288 8.47 -1.97 -12.03
C ARG A 288 9.67 -1.42 -12.82
N LYS A 289 9.96 -0.13 -12.72
CA LYS A 289 11.14 0.46 -13.36
C LYS A 289 12.46 -0.05 -12.79
N GLN A 290 12.46 -0.62 -11.58
CA GLN A 290 13.64 -1.24 -10.98
C GLN A 290 13.89 -2.68 -11.44
N ALA A 291 12.85 -3.38 -11.88
CA ALA A 291 12.95 -4.78 -12.30
C ALA A 291 13.41 -4.96 -13.77
N ARG A 292 13.66 -3.84 -14.49
CA ARG A 292 14.22 -3.80 -15.85
C ARG A 292 15.61 -3.21 -15.84
#